data_214d8b4c69fdc817f88ec2b57a57dc7b
#
_entry.id   214d8b4c69fdc817f88ec2b57a57dc7b
#
_cell.length_a   1.000
_cell.length_b   1.000
_cell.length_c   1.000
_cell.angle_alpha   90.00
_cell.angle_beta   90.00
_cell.angle_gamma   90.00
#
_symmetry.space_group_name_H-M   'P 1'
#
loop_
_entity.id
_entity.type
_entity.pdbx_description
1 polymer ?
#
loop_
_entity_poly.entity_id
_entity_poly.type
_entity_poly.pdbx_seq_one_letter_code
_entity_poly.pdbx_strand_id
1 'polypeptide(L)'
;MNTPSTKIRILLVDDHAVVRAGYRTLLEDIHGLEIIAEADTGDSAVKMFVERAPDIVIMDLSLPGIGGLEAIRRIIQRKHDARILVFSMHEDTVFVEQALQAGARGYITKTSAPTVLVEAVRQVAAGGMYLDPDVAQRLAFQKTRGASSPMAGLSTREFEIFCLLAEGETVNDIARRLSLSAKTVANYATQIKSKLDVSSVAEIARLAIRHGFVKV
;
A
#
# COMPACT_ATOMS: atom_id res chain seq x y z
N MET A 1 -5.18 -8.71 -40.28
CA MET A 1 -6.18 -7.96 -39.49
C MET A 1 -5.57 -7.65 -38.13
N ASN A 2 -5.10 -6.41 -37.95
CA ASN A 2 -4.57 -5.97 -36.65
C ASN A 2 -5.76 -5.73 -35.72
N THR A 3 -6.01 -6.66 -34.81
CA THR A 3 -6.88 -6.39 -33.65
C THR A 3 -6.26 -5.19 -32.92
N PRO A 4 -7.01 -4.14 -32.62
CA PRO A 4 -6.46 -3.04 -31.82
C PRO A 4 -6.04 -3.64 -30.48
N SER A 5 -4.74 -3.65 -30.22
CA SER A 5 -4.19 -4.03 -28.92
C SER A 5 -4.78 -3.06 -27.90
N THR A 6 -5.76 -3.54 -27.14
CA THR A 6 -6.38 -2.75 -26.08
C THR A 6 -5.31 -2.39 -25.08
N LYS A 7 -5.00 -1.11 -24.95
CA LYS A 7 -4.01 -0.63 -23.97
C LYS A 7 -4.50 -0.94 -22.54
N ILE A 8 -3.58 -1.33 -21.69
CA ILE A 8 -3.83 -1.47 -20.25
C ILE A 8 -3.99 -0.07 -19.67
N ARG A 9 -5.15 0.22 -19.11
CA ARG A 9 -5.53 1.53 -18.55
C ARG A 9 -5.11 1.60 -17.09
N ILE A 10 -4.21 2.49 -16.75
CA ILE A 10 -3.54 2.59 -15.46
C ILE A 10 -4.03 3.82 -14.69
N LEU A 11 -4.38 3.65 -13.42
CA LEU A 11 -4.44 4.72 -12.43
C LEU A 11 -3.14 4.71 -11.63
N LEU A 12 -2.37 5.79 -11.68
CA LEU A 12 -1.11 5.95 -10.95
C LEU A 12 -1.34 6.80 -9.70
N VAL A 13 -0.98 6.24 -8.52
CA VAL A 13 -1.22 6.88 -7.22
C VAL A 13 0.08 7.00 -6.44
N ASP A 14 0.52 8.24 -6.21
CA ASP A 14 1.74 8.58 -5.47
C ASP A 14 1.64 10.05 -5.03
N ASP A 15 2.00 10.41 -3.82
CA ASP A 15 1.92 11.80 -3.34
C ASP A 15 3.12 12.66 -3.78
N HIS A 16 4.21 12.02 -4.22
CA HIS A 16 5.40 12.71 -4.71
C HIS A 16 5.28 13.06 -6.19
N ALA A 17 5.00 14.32 -6.53
CA ALA A 17 4.78 14.78 -7.91
C ALA A 17 5.94 14.45 -8.87
N VAL A 18 7.20 14.54 -8.42
CA VAL A 18 8.38 14.24 -9.24
C VAL A 18 8.47 12.74 -9.54
N VAL A 19 8.21 11.91 -8.53
CA VAL A 19 8.20 10.44 -8.67
C VAL A 19 7.09 10.02 -9.64
N ARG A 20 5.88 10.56 -9.45
CA ARG A 20 4.73 10.31 -10.31
C ARG A 20 4.99 10.69 -11.76
N ALA A 21 5.57 11.89 -12.00
CA ALA A 21 5.93 12.33 -13.35
C ALA A 21 6.98 11.42 -14.01
N GLY A 22 7.97 10.95 -13.26
CA GLY A 22 8.99 10.02 -13.74
C GLY A 22 8.39 8.68 -14.18
N TYR A 23 7.54 8.08 -13.36
CA TYR A 23 6.88 6.81 -13.70
C TYR A 23 5.82 6.96 -14.79
N ARG A 24 5.16 8.10 -14.87
CA ARG A 24 4.30 8.42 -16.00
C ARG A 24 5.06 8.35 -17.30
N THR A 25 6.16 9.10 -17.43
CA THR A 25 7.00 9.10 -18.64
C THR A 25 7.46 7.68 -18.97
N LEU A 26 7.98 6.94 -17.99
CA LEU A 26 8.46 5.58 -18.17
C LEU A 26 7.37 4.63 -18.70
N LEU A 27 6.17 4.70 -18.13
CA LEU A 27 5.08 3.78 -18.50
C LEU A 27 4.41 4.17 -19.83
N GLU A 28 4.32 5.47 -20.15
CA GLU A 28 3.75 5.95 -21.41
C GLU A 28 4.65 5.62 -22.61
N ASP A 29 5.97 5.49 -22.42
CA ASP A 29 6.91 5.04 -23.45
C ASP A 29 6.78 3.54 -23.78
N ILE A 30 6.06 2.78 -22.96
CA ILE A 30 5.87 1.34 -23.13
C ILE A 30 4.61 1.05 -23.96
N HIS A 31 4.80 0.44 -25.13
CA HIS A 31 3.67 0.06 -25.98
C HIS A 31 2.66 -0.82 -25.26
N GLY A 32 1.39 -0.44 -25.34
CA GLY A 32 0.27 -1.17 -24.72
C GLY A 32 -0.06 -0.74 -23.29
N LEU A 33 0.59 0.28 -22.74
CA LEU A 33 0.23 0.90 -21.46
C LEU A 33 -0.32 2.32 -21.69
N GLU A 34 -1.20 2.78 -20.81
CA GLU A 34 -1.77 4.12 -20.84
C GLU A 34 -2.13 4.59 -19.43
N ILE A 35 -1.56 5.72 -18.98
CA ILE A 35 -1.96 6.38 -17.74
C ILE A 35 -3.23 7.19 -18.02
N ILE A 36 -4.36 6.73 -17.50
CA ILE A 36 -5.66 7.39 -17.73
C ILE A 36 -6.05 8.37 -16.61
N ALA A 37 -5.42 8.24 -15.46
CA ALA A 37 -5.62 9.12 -14.31
C ALA A 37 -4.43 9.04 -13.35
N GLU A 38 -4.28 10.11 -12.56
CA GLU A 38 -3.32 10.23 -11.48
C GLU A 38 -4.02 10.67 -10.21
N ALA A 39 -3.51 10.23 -9.06
CA ALA A 39 -3.98 10.65 -7.75
C ALA A 39 -2.79 10.85 -6.80
N ASP A 40 -2.93 11.75 -5.83
CA ASP A 40 -1.92 12.12 -4.85
C ASP A 40 -2.35 11.81 -3.40
N THR A 41 -3.58 11.34 -3.23
CA THR A 41 -4.16 10.95 -1.93
C THR A 41 -4.96 9.66 -2.07
N GLY A 42 -5.13 8.95 -0.94
CA GLY A 42 -5.97 7.75 -0.94
C GLY A 42 -7.45 8.04 -1.30
N ASP A 43 -8.00 9.18 -0.86
CA ASP A 43 -9.37 9.57 -1.19
C ASP A 43 -9.54 9.89 -2.67
N SER A 44 -8.59 10.62 -3.27
CA SER A 44 -8.60 10.89 -4.72
C SER A 44 -8.43 9.61 -5.54
N ALA A 45 -7.60 8.66 -5.08
CA ALA A 45 -7.45 7.36 -5.72
C ALA A 45 -8.75 6.56 -5.77
N VAL A 46 -9.48 6.49 -4.65
CA VAL A 46 -10.79 5.81 -4.58
C VAL A 46 -11.81 6.48 -5.51
N LYS A 47 -11.84 7.81 -5.56
CA LYS A 47 -12.72 8.58 -6.46
C LYS A 47 -12.38 8.32 -7.94
N MET A 48 -11.10 8.48 -8.31
CA MET A 48 -10.63 8.26 -9.69
C MET A 48 -10.85 6.82 -10.16
N PHE A 49 -10.69 5.83 -9.27
CA PHE A 49 -10.99 4.43 -9.58
C PHE A 49 -12.44 4.24 -10.05
N VAL A 50 -13.39 4.85 -9.34
CA VAL A 50 -14.82 4.75 -9.70
C VAL A 50 -15.13 5.50 -11.00
N GLU A 51 -14.60 6.72 -11.15
CA GLU A 51 -14.89 7.59 -12.30
C GLU A 51 -14.23 7.11 -13.59
N ARG A 52 -13.04 6.58 -13.53
CA ARG A 52 -12.22 6.24 -14.69
C ARG A 52 -12.21 4.75 -15.02
N ALA A 53 -12.62 3.89 -14.10
CA ALA A 53 -12.63 2.44 -14.25
C ALA A 53 -11.33 1.90 -14.88
N PRO A 54 -10.16 2.06 -14.21
CA PRO A 54 -8.88 1.56 -14.72
C PRO A 54 -8.86 0.03 -14.75
N ASP A 55 -7.99 -0.55 -15.59
CA ASP A 55 -7.72 -1.98 -15.60
C ASP A 55 -6.82 -2.38 -14.44
N ILE A 56 -5.94 -1.48 -14.00
CA ILE A 56 -5.02 -1.67 -12.88
C ILE A 56 -4.77 -0.34 -12.15
N VAL A 57 -4.58 -0.44 -10.84
CA VAL A 57 -4.13 0.66 -9.97
C VAL A 57 -2.70 0.37 -9.53
N ILE A 58 -1.77 1.30 -9.77
CA ILE A 58 -0.44 1.32 -9.14
C ILE A 58 -0.58 2.22 -7.91
N MET A 59 -0.37 1.65 -6.70
CA MET A 59 -0.72 2.29 -5.44
C MET A 59 0.49 2.41 -4.52
N ASP A 60 0.86 3.64 -4.18
CA ASP A 60 1.77 3.85 -3.05
C ASP A 60 1.03 3.65 -1.71
N LEU A 61 1.76 3.21 -0.70
CA LEU A 61 1.22 3.05 0.66
C LEU A 61 1.34 4.34 1.47
N SER A 62 2.37 5.14 1.24
CA SER A 62 2.68 6.36 1.99
C SER A 62 1.90 7.56 1.46
N LEU A 63 0.58 7.51 1.52
CA LEU A 63 -0.28 8.58 1.03
C LEU A 63 -0.82 9.43 2.18
N PRO A 64 -1.01 10.75 1.96
CA PRO A 64 -1.75 11.58 2.91
C PRO A 64 -3.24 11.20 2.95
N GLY A 65 -3.90 11.55 4.05
CA GLY A 65 -5.32 11.23 4.25
C GLY A 65 -5.53 9.78 4.70
N ILE A 66 -6.32 9.02 3.95
CA ILE A 66 -6.67 7.64 4.35
C ILE A 66 -5.56 6.60 4.15
N GLY A 67 -4.39 6.99 3.67
CA GLY A 67 -3.30 6.06 3.39
C GLY A 67 -3.59 5.04 2.27
N GLY A 68 -2.54 4.41 1.74
CA GLY A 68 -2.68 3.48 0.62
C GLY A 68 -3.39 2.18 0.98
N LEU A 69 -3.13 1.62 2.17
CA LEU A 69 -3.77 0.37 2.62
C LEU A 69 -5.29 0.52 2.74
N GLU A 70 -5.76 1.62 3.34
CA GLU A 70 -7.19 1.88 3.45
C GLU A 70 -7.82 2.20 2.08
N ALA A 71 -7.10 2.89 1.18
CA ALA A 71 -7.54 3.11 -0.18
C ALA A 71 -7.74 1.79 -0.94
N ILE A 72 -6.78 0.84 -0.83
CA ILE A 72 -6.91 -0.52 -1.38
C ILE A 72 -8.18 -1.19 -0.86
N ARG A 73 -8.37 -1.21 0.46
CA ARG A 73 -9.54 -1.83 1.08
C ARG A 73 -10.85 -1.22 0.56
N ARG A 74 -10.94 0.10 0.45
CA ARG A 74 -12.14 0.78 -0.08
C ARG A 74 -12.40 0.50 -1.56
N ILE A 75 -11.35 0.37 -2.36
CA ILE A 75 -11.47 -0.02 -3.77
C ILE A 75 -11.99 -1.46 -3.88
N ILE A 76 -11.41 -2.40 -3.13
CA ILE A 76 -11.82 -3.81 -3.13
C ILE A 76 -13.26 -3.99 -2.64
N GLN A 77 -13.71 -3.20 -1.66
CA GLN A 77 -15.12 -3.19 -1.23
C GLN A 77 -16.08 -2.77 -2.34
N ARG A 78 -15.66 -1.92 -3.27
CA ARG A 78 -16.49 -1.48 -4.41
C ARG A 78 -16.42 -2.45 -5.58
N LYS A 79 -15.25 -3.05 -5.79
CA LYS A 79 -14.99 -3.99 -6.88
C LYS A 79 -14.04 -5.08 -6.39
N HIS A 80 -14.58 -6.23 -6.03
CA HIS A 80 -13.81 -7.36 -5.43
C HIS A 80 -12.70 -7.91 -6.31
N ASP A 81 -12.84 -7.78 -7.63
CA ASP A 81 -11.86 -8.20 -8.62
C ASP A 81 -10.92 -7.08 -9.09
N ALA A 82 -10.92 -5.94 -8.41
CA ALA A 82 -10.00 -4.84 -8.72
C ALA A 82 -8.54 -5.32 -8.67
N ARG A 83 -7.78 -4.88 -9.65
CA ARG A 83 -6.38 -5.25 -9.82
C ARG A 83 -5.51 -4.13 -9.27
N ILE A 84 -4.84 -4.39 -8.17
CA ILE A 84 -4.04 -3.39 -7.47
C ILE A 84 -2.63 -3.93 -7.29
N LEU A 85 -1.66 -3.19 -7.82
CA LEU A 85 -0.23 -3.40 -7.64
C LEU A 85 0.28 -2.35 -6.66
N VAL A 86 0.77 -2.79 -5.51
CA VAL A 86 1.46 -1.89 -4.58
C VAL A 86 2.86 -1.60 -5.08
N PHE A 87 3.23 -0.33 -5.03
CA PHE A 87 4.53 0.18 -5.43
C PHE A 87 5.02 1.17 -4.36
N SER A 88 5.88 0.71 -3.45
CA SER A 88 6.19 1.42 -2.21
C SER A 88 7.67 1.39 -1.85
N MET A 89 8.11 2.36 -1.03
CA MET A 89 9.45 2.35 -0.43
C MET A 89 9.59 1.35 0.73
N HIS A 90 8.49 0.81 1.24
CA HIS A 90 8.51 -0.15 2.33
C HIS A 90 8.93 -1.53 1.85
N GLU A 91 10.01 -2.06 2.43
CA GLU A 91 10.55 -3.39 2.10
C GLU A 91 10.21 -4.46 3.13
N ASP A 92 9.66 -4.07 4.28
CA ASP A 92 9.32 -5.02 5.35
C ASP A 92 8.13 -5.89 4.94
N THR A 93 8.26 -7.17 5.23
CA THR A 93 7.26 -8.21 4.89
C THR A 93 5.89 -7.96 5.51
N VAL A 94 5.81 -7.24 6.63
CA VAL A 94 4.53 -6.88 7.25
C VAL A 94 3.71 -5.96 6.35
N PHE A 95 4.32 -4.97 5.69
CA PHE A 95 3.61 -4.13 4.72
C PHE A 95 3.09 -4.95 3.54
N VAL A 96 3.88 -5.93 3.10
CA VAL A 96 3.47 -6.85 2.02
C VAL A 96 2.26 -7.68 2.47
N GLU A 97 2.33 -8.28 3.66
CA GLU A 97 1.22 -9.07 4.21
C GLU A 97 -0.04 -8.22 4.38
N GLN A 98 0.08 -7.00 4.91
CA GLN A 98 -1.04 -6.08 5.08
C GLN A 98 -1.64 -5.65 3.73
N ALA A 99 -0.81 -5.39 2.72
CA ALA A 99 -1.27 -5.04 1.38
C ALA A 99 -2.04 -6.21 0.72
N LEU A 100 -1.52 -7.43 0.82
CA LEU A 100 -2.19 -8.63 0.30
C LEU A 100 -3.50 -8.92 1.06
N GLN A 101 -3.52 -8.75 2.39
CA GLN A 101 -4.74 -8.87 3.20
C GLN A 101 -5.78 -7.80 2.85
N ALA A 102 -5.34 -6.57 2.50
CA ALA A 102 -6.23 -5.52 2.01
C ALA A 102 -6.82 -5.81 0.62
N GLY A 103 -6.25 -6.78 -0.11
CA GLY A 103 -6.72 -7.25 -1.41
C GLY A 103 -5.83 -6.85 -2.60
N ALA A 104 -4.61 -6.34 -2.36
CA ALA A 104 -3.65 -6.13 -3.43
C ALA A 104 -3.29 -7.47 -4.11
N ARG A 105 -3.05 -7.42 -5.42
CA ARG A 105 -2.64 -8.59 -6.22
C ARG A 105 -1.15 -8.60 -6.54
N GLY A 106 -0.43 -7.54 -6.16
CA GLY A 106 1.01 -7.50 -6.35
C GLY A 106 1.66 -6.50 -5.41
N TYR A 107 2.96 -6.70 -5.20
CA TYR A 107 3.80 -5.83 -4.41
C TYR A 107 5.20 -5.77 -5.01
N ILE A 108 5.66 -4.56 -5.31
CA ILE A 108 7.04 -4.28 -5.70
C ILE A 108 7.56 -3.08 -4.92
N THR A 109 8.87 -3.02 -4.76
CA THR A 109 9.51 -1.88 -4.09
C THR A 109 9.89 -0.80 -5.10
N LYS A 110 9.92 0.47 -4.70
CA LYS A 110 10.37 1.58 -5.54
C LYS A 110 11.88 1.53 -5.83
N THR A 111 12.61 0.64 -5.17
CA THR A 111 14.04 0.34 -5.43
C THR A 111 14.22 -0.68 -6.56
N SER A 112 13.16 -1.38 -6.98
CA SER A 112 13.21 -2.35 -8.07
C SER A 112 13.47 -1.69 -9.42
N ALA A 113 14.10 -2.44 -10.34
CA ALA A 113 14.37 -1.94 -11.67
C ALA A 113 13.08 -1.58 -12.44
N PRO A 114 13.09 -0.56 -13.31
CA PRO A 114 11.92 -0.15 -14.10
C PRO A 114 11.26 -1.29 -14.89
N THR A 115 12.06 -2.23 -15.37
CA THR A 115 11.57 -3.42 -16.10
C THR A 115 10.68 -4.32 -15.22
N VAL A 116 10.97 -4.41 -13.93
CA VAL A 116 10.16 -5.16 -12.95
C VAL A 116 8.78 -4.54 -12.80
N LEU A 117 8.68 -3.21 -12.76
CA LEU A 117 7.40 -2.50 -12.71
C LEU A 117 6.53 -2.84 -13.94
N VAL A 118 7.11 -2.79 -15.15
CA VAL A 118 6.38 -3.10 -16.39
C VAL A 118 5.87 -4.53 -16.40
N GLU A 119 6.70 -5.49 -15.99
CA GLU A 119 6.34 -6.91 -15.89
C GLU A 119 5.20 -7.10 -14.87
N ALA A 120 5.34 -6.53 -13.67
CA ALA A 120 4.32 -6.60 -12.63
C ALA A 120 2.98 -6.01 -13.07
N VAL A 121 3.00 -4.85 -13.75
CA VAL A 121 1.79 -4.22 -14.31
C VAL A 121 1.09 -5.16 -15.27
N ARG A 122 1.82 -5.76 -16.22
CA ARG A 122 1.23 -6.68 -17.21
C ARG A 122 0.65 -7.93 -16.55
N GLN A 123 1.38 -8.53 -15.62
CA GLN A 123 0.94 -9.76 -14.94
C GLN A 123 -0.29 -9.52 -14.08
N VAL A 124 -0.30 -8.45 -13.28
CA VAL A 124 -1.44 -8.09 -12.44
C VAL A 124 -2.63 -7.65 -13.29
N ALA A 125 -2.42 -6.88 -14.36
CA ALA A 125 -3.48 -6.49 -15.30
C ALA A 125 -4.09 -7.69 -16.04
N ALA A 126 -3.35 -8.78 -16.22
CA ALA A 126 -3.88 -10.04 -16.76
C ALA A 126 -4.65 -10.87 -15.71
N GLY A 127 -4.73 -10.40 -14.45
CA GLY A 127 -5.43 -11.08 -13.35
C GLY A 127 -4.53 -12.02 -12.53
N GLY A 128 -3.22 -12.08 -12.82
CA GLY A 128 -2.24 -12.81 -12.03
C GLY A 128 -1.88 -12.09 -10.72
N MET A 129 -0.98 -12.71 -9.96
CA MET A 129 -0.34 -12.11 -8.79
C MET A 129 1.14 -11.87 -9.10
N TYR A 130 1.71 -10.78 -8.57
CA TYR A 130 3.13 -10.49 -8.71
C TYR A 130 3.73 -10.05 -7.38
N LEU A 131 4.81 -10.69 -6.99
CA LEU A 131 5.66 -10.24 -5.88
C LEU A 131 7.08 -10.10 -6.40
N ASP A 132 7.72 -8.99 -6.03
CA ASP A 132 9.15 -8.84 -6.27
C ASP A 132 9.90 -10.07 -5.72
N PRO A 133 10.83 -10.69 -6.48
CA PRO A 133 11.53 -11.89 -6.06
C PRO A 133 12.19 -11.78 -4.69
N ASP A 134 12.82 -10.65 -4.38
CA ASP A 134 13.47 -10.41 -3.09
C ASP A 134 12.46 -10.34 -1.95
N VAL A 135 11.31 -9.73 -2.21
CA VAL A 135 10.17 -9.66 -1.28
C VAL A 135 9.59 -11.06 -1.05
N ALA A 136 9.37 -11.82 -2.11
CA ALA A 136 8.85 -13.17 -2.03
C ALA A 136 9.78 -14.11 -1.25
N GLN A 137 11.09 -13.98 -1.46
CA GLN A 137 12.10 -14.75 -0.72
C GLN A 137 12.07 -14.42 0.77
N ARG A 138 12.03 -13.13 1.13
CA ARG A 138 11.94 -12.70 2.55
C ARG A 138 10.67 -13.23 3.22
N LEU A 139 9.52 -13.17 2.57
CA LEU A 139 8.25 -13.73 3.06
C LEU A 139 8.36 -15.25 3.30
N ALA A 140 8.98 -15.98 2.37
CA ALA A 140 9.17 -17.42 2.50
C ALA A 140 10.07 -17.76 3.71
N PHE A 141 11.18 -17.05 3.86
CA PHE A 141 12.07 -17.24 5.02
C PHE A 141 11.40 -16.93 6.35
N GLN A 142 10.59 -15.89 6.42
CA GLN A 142 9.85 -15.54 7.64
C GLN A 142 8.88 -16.64 8.03
N LYS A 143 8.11 -17.17 7.08
CA LYS A 143 7.16 -18.27 7.32
C LYS A 143 7.83 -19.55 7.78
N THR A 144 9.00 -19.90 7.23
CA THR A 144 9.73 -21.12 7.63
C THR A 144 10.31 -21.04 9.04
N ARG A 145 10.60 -19.83 9.54
CA ARG A 145 11.11 -19.63 10.91
C ARG A 145 10.02 -19.57 11.98
N GLY A 146 8.76 -19.64 11.60
CA GLY A 146 7.63 -19.50 12.53
C GLY A 146 7.55 -18.11 13.21
N ALA A 147 8.38 -17.18 12.78
CA ALA A 147 8.44 -15.82 13.30
C ALA A 147 7.40 -14.95 12.56
N SER A 148 6.14 -15.05 12.95
CA SER A 148 5.19 -14.02 12.56
C SER A 148 5.58 -12.71 13.24
N SER A 149 5.59 -11.60 12.49
CA SER A 149 5.74 -10.29 13.11
C SER A 149 4.64 -10.08 14.16
N PRO A 150 4.93 -9.52 15.34
CA PRO A 150 3.90 -9.16 16.30
C PRO A 150 2.76 -8.34 15.68
N MET A 151 3.07 -7.55 14.65
CA MET A 151 2.12 -6.72 13.94
C MET A 151 1.22 -7.50 12.95
N ALA A 152 1.53 -8.76 12.64
CA ALA A 152 0.69 -9.60 11.77
C ALA A 152 -0.72 -9.84 12.37
N GLY A 153 -0.87 -9.70 13.70
CA GLY A 153 -2.16 -9.77 14.39
C GLY A 153 -2.99 -8.48 14.34
N LEU A 154 -2.45 -7.39 13.80
CA LEU A 154 -3.18 -6.15 13.61
C LEU A 154 -4.02 -6.22 12.34
N SER A 155 -5.25 -5.72 12.41
CA SER A 155 -6.01 -5.42 11.19
C SER A 155 -5.32 -4.30 10.41
N THR A 156 -5.61 -4.17 9.13
CA THR A 156 -5.05 -3.11 8.25
C THR A 156 -5.22 -1.72 8.87
N ARG A 157 -6.37 -1.44 9.49
CA ARG A 157 -6.63 -0.15 10.14
C ARG A 157 -5.83 0.04 11.42
N GLU A 158 -5.69 -0.99 12.23
CA GLU A 158 -4.84 -0.96 13.42
C GLU A 158 -3.37 -0.79 13.04
N PHE A 159 -2.91 -1.45 11.98
CA PHE A 159 -1.54 -1.33 11.49
C PHE A 159 -1.24 0.09 10.98
N GLU A 160 -2.16 0.70 10.23
CA GLU A 160 -2.04 2.09 9.78
C GLU A 160 -1.92 3.06 10.97
N ILE A 161 -2.79 2.93 11.98
CA ILE A 161 -2.74 3.76 13.19
C ILE A 161 -1.47 3.47 14.00
N PHE A 162 -1.01 2.20 14.07
CA PHE A 162 0.25 1.83 14.70
C PHE A 162 1.43 2.57 14.08
N CYS A 163 1.53 2.62 12.74
CA CYS A 163 2.60 3.33 12.05
C CYS A 163 2.59 4.82 12.38
N LEU A 164 1.43 5.49 12.33
CA LEU A 164 1.30 6.91 12.63
C LEU A 164 1.63 7.24 14.11
N LEU A 165 1.21 6.39 15.04
CA LEU A 165 1.59 6.52 16.45
C LEU A 165 3.10 6.34 16.65
N ALA A 166 3.70 5.42 15.92
CA ALA A 166 5.14 5.16 15.97
C ALA A 166 5.97 6.31 15.38
N GLU A 167 5.43 7.03 14.39
CA GLU A 167 5.99 8.26 13.82
C GLU A 167 5.83 9.47 14.75
N GLY A 168 5.12 9.32 15.88
CA GLY A 168 4.93 10.37 16.87
C GLY A 168 3.71 11.26 16.64
N GLU A 169 2.82 10.91 15.71
CA GLU A 169 1.57 11.65 15.51
C GLU A 169 0.67 11.56 16.74
N THR A 170 0.02 12.69 17.08
CA THR A 170 -0.96 12.70 18.17
C THR A 170 -2.27 12.05 17.75
N VAL A 171 -3.06 11.58 18.73
CA VAL A 171 -4.40 11.03 18.48
C VAL A 171 -5.29 12.00 17.68
N ASN A 172 -5.16 13.31 17.92
CA ASN A 172 -5.93 14.33 17.20
C ASN A 172 -5.46 14.50 15.75
N ASP A 173 -4.15 14.41 15.50
CA ASP A 173 -3.60 14.51 14.15
C ASP A 173 -3.99 13.29 13.32
N ILE A 174 -3.84 12.10 13.89
CA ILE A 174 -4.29 10.84 13.28
C ILE A 174 -5.79 10.89 12.98
N ALA A 175 -6.60 11.40 13.91
CA ALA A 175 -8.04 11.53 13.71
C ALA A 175 -8.38 12.43 12.52
N ARG A 176 -7.71 13.58 12.41
CA ARG A 176 -7.86 14.49 11.26
C ARG A 176 -7.39 13.83 9.97
N ARG A 177 -6.19 13.23 9.97
CA ARG A 177 -5.58 12.58 8.80
C ARG A 177 -6.44 11.45 8.25
N LEU A 178 -7.00 10.62 9.13
CA LEU A 178 -7.78 9.43 8.75
C LEU A 178 -9.30 9.68 8.67
N SER A 179 -9.75 10.94 8.86
CA SER A 179 -11.18 11.30 8.90
C SER A 179 -11.97 10.50 9.93
N LEU A 180 -11.39 10.33 11.13
CA LEU A 180 -11.99 9.63 12.28
C LEU A 180 -12.26 10.60 13.43
N SER A 181 -13.04 10.15 14.43
CA SER A 181 -13.10 10.85 15.71
C SER A 181 -11.86 10.55 16.57
N ALA A 182 -11.43 11.50 17.40
CA ALA A 182 -10.34 11.28 18.35
C ALA A 182 -10.65 10.09 19.31
N LYS A 183 -11.91 9.90 19.69
CA LYS A 183 -12.36 8.76 20.47
C LYS A 183 -12.14 7.43 19.75
N THR A 184 -12.41 7.39 18.44
CA THR A 184 -12.18 6.19 17.61
C THR A 184 -10.70 5.84 17.55
N VAL A 185 -9.83 6.84 17.32
CA VAL A 185 -8.36 6.63 17.29
C VAL A 185 -7.85 6.18 18.66
N ALA A 186 -8.33 6.78 19.77
CA ALA A 186 -7.96 6.37 21.11
C ALA A 186 -8.36 4.91 21.41
N ASN A 187 -9.53 4.47 20.94
CA ASN A 187 -9.95 3.08 21.05
C ASN A 187 -9.01 2.14 20.28
N TYR A 188 -8.66 2.49 19.04
CA TYR A 188 -7.66 1.73 18.27
C TYR A 188 -6.29 1.70 18.97
N ALA A 189 -5.81 2.82 19.49
CA ALA A 189 -4.55 2.86 20.22
C ALA A 189 -4.57 1.93 21.45
N THR A 190 -5.71 1.82 22.13
CA THR A 190 -5.89 0.88 23.26
C THR A 190 -5.86 -0.57 22.77
N GLN A 191 -6.57 -0.89 21.69
CA GLN A 191 -6.59 -2.24 21.09
C GLN A 191 -5.20 -2.66 20.61
N ILE A 192 -4.49 -1.75 19.92
CA ILE A 192 -3.12 -1.97 19.45
C ILE A 192 -2.20 -2.28 20.63
N LYS A 193 -2.24 -1.48 21.69
CA LYS A 193 -1.43 -1.72 22.90
C LYS A 193 -1.72 -3.09 23.51
N SER A 194 -2.98 -3.46 23.61
CA SER A 194 -3.39 -4.78 24.13
C SER A 194 -2.91 -5.93 23.24
N LYS A 195 -3.04 -5.82 21.92
CA LYS A 195 -2.61 -6.87 20.98
C LYS A 195 -1.10 -7.06 20.92
N LEU A 196 -0.35 -5.97 21.10
CA LEU A 196 1.13 -5.99 21.05
C LEU A 196 1.77 -6.17 22.44
N ASP A 197 0.97 -6.30 23.49
CA ASP A 197 1.41 -6.40 24.89
C ASP A 197 2.36 -5.24 25.26
N VAL A 198 1.96 -4.01 24.94
CA VAL A 198 2.69 -2.78 25.26
C VAL A 198 1.80 -1.81 26.05
N SER A 199 2.40 -1.00 26.93
CA SER A 199 1.68 -0.13 27.85
C SER A 199 1.59 1.33 27.37
N SER A 200 2.52 1.77 26.51
CA SER A 200 2.67 3.17 26.13
C SER A 200 2.93 3.36 24.63
N VAL A 201 2.69 4.58 24.13
CA VAL A 201 3.05 4.97 22.76
C VAL A 201 4.58 4.93 22.55
N ALA A 202 5.35 5.24 23.61
CA ALA A 202 6.81 5.12 23.55
C ALA A 202 7.28 3.67 23.33
N GLU A 203 6.53 2.68 23.83
CA GLU A 203 6.81 1.28 23.55
C GLU A 203 6.39 0.88 22.15
N ILE A 204 5.29 1.43 21.62
CA ILE A 204 4.91 1.29 20.20
C ILE A 204 6.05 1.80 19.31
N ALA A 205 6.56 3.03 19.56
CA ALA A 205 7.67 3.59 18.79
C ALA A 205 8.94 2.74 18.87
N ARG A 206 9.32 2.26 20.07
CA ARG A 206 10.47 1.35 20.22
C ARG A 206 10.30 0.04 19.47
N LEU A 207 9.08 -0.52 19.47
CA LEU A 207 8.76 -1.73 18.73
C LEU A 207 8.89 -1.48 17.21
N ALA A 208 8.36 -0.35 16.74
CA ALA A 208 8.43 0.05 15.34
C ALA A 208 9.88 0.26 14.86
N ILE A 209 10.72 0.93 15.66
CA ILE A 209 12.15 1.11 15.35
C ILE A 209 12.87 -0.24 15.30
N ARG A 210 12.64 -1.12 16.29
CA ARG A 210 13.24 -2.46 16.34
C ARG A 210 12.93 -3.29 15.08
N HIS A 211 11.75 -3.12 14.54
CA HIS A 211 11.30 -3.83 13.34
C HIS A 211 11.47 -3.03 12.04
N GLY A 212 12.14 -1.86 12.08
CA GLY A 212 12.47 -1.08 10.89
C GLY A 212 11.30 -0.32 10.26
N PHE A 213 10.16 -0.19 10.95
CA PHE A 213 9.00 0.56 10.45
C PHE A 213 9.19 2.07 10.50
N VAL A 214 10.01 2.55 11.43
CA VAL A 214 10.37 3.96 11.58
C VAL A 214 11.89 4.04 11.60
N LYS A 215 12.45 4.94 10.77
CA LYS A 215 13.88 5.27 10.77
C LYS A 215 14.11 6.39 11.79
N VAL A 216 15.13 6.27 12.60
CA VAL A 216 15.61 7.29 13.53
C VAL A 216 16.55 8.23 12.80
#